data_bf9cd4ed2ab60fc7a01e9aa094a0699c
#
_entry.id   bf9cd4ed2ab60fc7a01e9aa094a0699c
#
_cell.length_a   1.000
_cell.length_b   1.000
_cell.length_c   1.000
_cell.angle_alpha   90.00
_cell.angle_beta   90.00
_cell.angle_gamma   90.00
#
_symmetry.space_group_name_H-M   'P 1'
#
loop_
_entity.id
_entity.type
_entity.pdbx_description
1 polymer ?
#
loop_
_entity_poly.entity_id
_entity_poly.type
_entity_poly.pdbx_seq_one_letter_code
_entity_poly.pdbx_strand_id
1 'polypeptide(L)'
;KDTWLPQETLDFLNEYLIAIKGPLTTPVGGGIRSINVALRQELDLYVCLRPVRWYEGVPSPVKDPSKINMAIFRENTEDIYAGIEFEAGSEDATRFLDLMKNHFNHRFGKIRFPKTVGLGIKPVSKEGTQRLVWDAIQYAVRNKHKSVTLVHKGNIMKFTEGAFKNW
;
A
#
# COMPACT_ATOMS: atom_id res chain seq x y z
N LYS A 1 10.94 -26.55 9.79
CA LYS A 1 10.61 -25.25 10.44
C LYS A 1 9.96 -24.39 9.39
N ASP A 2 8.60 -24.37 9.38
CA ASP A 2 7.83 -23.77 8.28
C ASP A 2 7.33 -22.35 8.60
N THR A 3 8.01 -21.66 9.50
CA THR A 3 7.63 -20.30 9.90
C THR A 3 8.55 -19.29 9.21
N TRP A 4 8.05 -18.59 8.22
CA TRP A 4 8.78 -17.59 7.43
C TRP A 4 9.06 -16.29 8.20
N LEU A 5 8.21 -15.96 9.18
CA LEU A 5 8.35 -14.81 10.08
C LEU A 5 8.09 -15.29 11.52
N PRO A 6 9.13 -15.72 12.26
CA PRO A 6 8.98 -16.12 13.65
C PRO A 6 8.53 -14.96 14.55
N GLN A 7 7.72 -15.27 15.57
CA GLN A 7 7.26 -14.28 16.56
C GLN A 7 8.43 -13.59 17.26
N GLU A 8 9.46 -14.34 17.61
CA GLU A 8 10.70 -13.82 18.21
C GLU A 8 11.30 -12.67 17.38
N THR A 9 11.27 -12.78 16.05
CA THR A 9 11.74 -11.69 15.16
C THR A 9 10.88 -10.44 15.30
N LEU A 10 9.57 -10.57 15.38
CA LEU A 10 8.67 -9.45 15.59
C LEU A 10 8.87 -8.81 16.98
N ASP A 11 9.10 -9.62 18.00
CA ASP A 11 9.35 -9.16 19.36
C ASP A 11 10.64 -8.32 19.42
N PHE A 12 11.72 -8.78 18.79
CA PHE A 12 12.97 -8.01 18.67
C PHE A 12 12.76 -6.69 17.90
N LEU A 13 12.00 -6.72 16.79
CA LEU A 13 11.74 -5.52 16.02
C LEU A 13 10.94 -4.48 16.81
N ASN A 14 10.00 -4.93 17.63
CA ASN A 14 9.23 -4.07 18.54
C ASN A 14 10.08 -3.53 19.71
N GLU A 15 11.02 -4.30 20.21
CA GLU A 15 11.90 -3.90 21.31
C GLU A 15 12.94 -2.86 20.84
N TYR A 16 13.64 -3.14 19.75
CA TYR A 16 14.75 -2.31 19.30
C TYR A 16 14.34 -1.18 18.34
N LEU A 17 13.17 -1.24 17.74
CA LEU A 17 12.58 -0.21 16.84
C LEU A 17 13.37 0.12 15.58
N ILE A 18 14.63 -0.32 15.45
CA ILE A 18 15.48 -0.07 14.30
C ILE A 18 16.04 -1.42 13.80
N ALA A 19 15.88 -1.69 12.51
CA ALA A 19 16.40 -2.89 11.90
C ALA A 19 16.87 -2.66 10.47
N ILE A 20 17.80 -3.49 10.01
CA ILE A 20 18.23 -3.55 8.63
C ILE A 20 17.76 -4.88 8.03
N LYS A 21 17.05 -4.79 6.91
CA LYS A 21 16.51 -5.93 6.19
C LYS A 21 17.12 -6.01 4.78
N GLY A 22 17.59 -7.18 4.41
CA GLY A 22 17.98 -7.47 3.02
C GLY A 22 16.76 -7.55 2.07
N PRO A 23 16.99 -7.66 0.76
CA PRO A 23 15.91 -7.87 -0.21
C PRO A 23 15.23 -9.22 0.02
N LEU A 24 13.90 -9.22 -0.04
CA LEU A 24 13.08 -10.42 0.02
C LEU A 24 12.20 -10.48 -1.22
N THR A 25 12.23 -11.61 -1.91
CA THR A 25 11.36 -11.89 -3.05
C THR A 25 10.17 -12.73 -2.57
N THR A 26 8.96 -12.27 -2.87
CA THR A 26 7.76 -13.08 -2.64
C THR A 26 7.59 -14.03 -3.82
N PRO A 27 7.53 -15.36 -3.60
CA PRO A 27 7.27 -16.31 -4.68
C PRO A 27 5.94 -16.01 -5.36
N VAL A 28 5.92 -16.07 -6.68
CA VAL A 28 4.67 -15.95 -7.46
C VAL A 28 4.00 -17.31 -7.47
N GLY A 29 2.72 -17.37 -7.10
CA GLY A 29 1.88 -18.58 -7.27
C GLY A 29 1.86 -19.59 -6.12
N GLY A 30 2.28 -19.26 -4.93
CA GLY A 30 2.14 -20.16 -3.79
C GLY A 30 1.68 -19.43 -2.53
N GLY A 31 0.56 -19.77 -1.97
CA GLY A 31 -0.17 -19.31 -0.78
C GLY A 31 0.54 -18.59 0.39
N ILE A 32 1.77 -18.14 0.21
CA ILE A 32 2.55 -17.41 1.20
C ILE A 32 2.32 -15.91 0.99
N ARG A 33 1.71 -15.26 1.96
CA ARG A 33 1.67 -13.79 2.01
C ARG A 33 3.09 -13.23 2.02
N SER A 34 3.27 -12.11 1.32
CA SER A 34 4.55 -11.40 1.31
C SER A 34 5.00 -11.06 2.73
N ILE A 35 6.18 -11.54 3.13
CA ILE A 35 6.79 -11.20 4.42
C ILE A 35 6.96 -9.68 4.55
N ASN A 36 7.24 -8.98 3.45
CA ASN A 36 7.32 -7.53 3.45
C ASN A 36 5.98 -6.89 3.84
N VAL A 37 4.85 -7.41 3.35
CA VAL A 37 3.51 -6.92 3.72
C VAL A 37 3.21 -7.24 5.17
N ALA A 38 3.52 -8.47 5.62
CA ALA A 38 3.34 -8.86 7.02
C ALA A 38 4.11 -7.93 7.98
N LEU A 39 5.40 -7.69 7.73
CA LEU A 39 6.20 -6.75 8.54
C LEU A 39 5.60 -5.35 8.60
N ARG A 40 5.08 -4.84 7.49
CA ARG A 40 4.47 -3.51 7.42
C ARG A 40 3.20 -3.42 8.26
N GLN A 41 2.39 -4.46 8.24
CA GLN A 41 1.13 -4.52 8.98
C GLN A 41 1.36 -4.76 10.46
N GLU A 42 2.15 -5.78 10.82
CA GLU A 42 2.40 -6.17 12.20
C GLU A 42 3.13 -5.09 13.01
N LEU A 43 3.99 -4.31 12.36
CA LEU A 43 4.76 -3.23 12.98
C LEU A 43 4.19 -1.83 12.69
N ASP A 44 3.03 -1.74 12.06
CA ASP A 44 2.37 -0.49 11.62
C ASP A 44 3.34 0.48 10.90
N LEU A 45 4.13 -0.05 9.97
CA LEU A 45 5.07 0.75 9.18
C LEU A 45 4.32 1.50 8.08
N TYR A 46 3.56 2.52 8.43
CA TYR A 46 2.62 3.21 7.54
C TYR A 46 3.28 4.09 6.47
N VAL A 47 4.53 4.49 6.63
CA VAL A 47 5.29 5.24 5.64
C VAL A 47 6.36 4.38 4.99
N CYS A 48 6.32 4.27 3.66
CA CYS A 48 7.46 3.80 2.89
C CYS A 48 8.18 5.01 2.29
N LEU A 49 9.23 5.47 2.95
CA LEU A 49 10.05 6.60 2.49
C LEU A 49 11.11 6.11 1.50
N ARG A 50 11.09 6.66 0.30
CA ARG A 50 12.05 6.35 -0.76
C ARG A 50 12.71 7.62 -1.27
N PRO A 51 13.91 7.97 -0.79
CA PRO A 51 14.73 9.02 -1.40
C PRO A 51 15.15 8.58 -2.80
N VAL A 52 14.94 9.45 -3.78
CA VAL A 52 15.28 9.20 -5.19
C VAL A 52 16.20 10.31 -5.64
N ARG A 53 17.42 9.96 -5.94
CA ARG A 53 18.43 10.85 -6.54
C ARG A 53 19.31 10.06 -7.48
N TRP A 54 19.88 10.74 -8.45
CA TRP A 54 20.86 10.13 -9.34
C TRP A 54 22.26 10.17 -8.71
N TYR A 55 23.04 9.16 -9.00
CA TYR A 55 24.45 9.07 -8.65
C TYR A 55 25.29 9.06 -9.92
N GLU A 56 26.35 9.84 -9.95
CA GLU A 56 27.26 9.92 -11.10
C GLU A 56 27.80 8.54 -11.48
N GLY A 57 27.85 8.27 -12.79
CA GLY A 57 28.27 6.96 -13.35
C GLY A 57 27.17 5.89 -13.39
N VAL A 58 25.98 6.14 -12.82
CA VAL A 58 24.87 5.19 -12.90
C VAL A 58 24.00 5.48 -14.13
N PRO A 59 23.75 4.50 -15.02
CA PRO A 59 22.84 4.67 -16.15
C PRO A 59 21.45 5.10 -15.71
N SER A 60 20.82 6.00 -16.47
CA SER A 60 19.47 6.49 -16.17
C SER A 60 18.64 6.59 -17.46
N PRO A 61 17.34 6.22 -17.41
CA PRO A 61 16.44 6.39 -18.55
C PRO A 61 15.97 7.85 -18.71
N VAL A 62 16.31 8.73 -17.78
CA VAL A 62 15.90 10.13 -17.78
C VAL A 62 16.93 10.97 -18.52
N LYS A 63 16.48 11.96 -19.32
CA LYS A 63 17.35 12.81 -20.14
C LYS A 63 18.37 13.63 -19.33
N ASP A 64 17.95 14.12 -18.15
CA ASP A 64 18.79 14.92 -17.26
C ASP A 64 18.65 14.42 -15.83
N PRO A 65 19.34 13.32 -15.50
CA PRO A 65 19.18 12.68 -14.20
C PRO A 65 19.78 13.50 -13.06
N SER A 66 20.69 14.41 -13.32
CA SER A 66 21.30 15.27 -12.29
C SER A 66 20.30 16.18 -11.59
N LYS A 67 19.14 16.45 -12.23
CA LYS A 67 18.04 17.23 -11.66
C LYS A 67 17.11 16.43 -10.75
N ILE A 68 17.29 15.10 -10.66
CA ILE A 68 16.44 14.25 -9.83
C ILE A 68 16.94 14.30 -8.39
N ASN A 69 16.14 14.92 -7.54
CA ASN A 69 16.29 14.89 -6.08
C ASN A 69 14.91 15.04 -5.45
N MET A 70 14.27 13.92 -5.15
CA MET A 70 12.94 13.88 -4.56
C MET A 70 12.85 12.78 -3.51
N ALA A 71 11.88 12.91 -2.60
CA ALA A 71 11.52 11.86 -1.65
C ALA A 71 10.08 11.42 -1.93
N ILE A 72 9.86 10.12 -2.09
CA ILE A 72 8.55 9.53 -2.31
C ILE A 72 8.05 8.97 -0.98
N PHE A 73 6.93 9.48 -0.51
CA PHE A 73 6.16 8.95 0.62
C PHE A 73 5.05 8.08 0.06
N ARG A 74 5.10 6.78 0.31
CA ARG A 74 4.16 5.81 -0.21
C ARG A 74 3.34 5.21 0.91
N GLU A 75 2.02 5.13 0.70
CA GLU A 75 1.12 4.35 1.56
C GLU A 75 1.57 2.89 1.62
N ASN A 76 1.47 2.29 2.80
CA ASN A 76 2.10 1.02 3.05
C ASN A 76 1.23 0.02 3.84
N THR A 77 0.16 0.45 4.49
CA THR A 77 -0.68 -0.36 5.38
C THR A 77 -2.13 -0.47 4.94
N GLU A 78 -2.64 0.55 4.26
CA GLU A 78 -3.98 0.59 3.67
C GLU A 78 -3.94 0.35 2.15
N ASP A 79 -4.97 0.80 1.44
CA ASP A 79 -5.12 0.64 0.01
C ASP A 79 -5.16 -0.85 -0.36
N ILE A 80 -4.61 -1.22 -1.49
CA ILE A 80 -4.49 -2.62 -1.94
C ILE A 80 -3.61 -3.47 -1.01
N TYR A 81 -2.77 -2.85 -0.18
CA TYR A 81 -1.89 -3.54 0.77
C TYR A 81 -2.60 -4.05 2.02
N ALA A 82 -3.85 -3.64 2.26
CA ALA A 82 -4.69 -4.24 3.29
C ALA A 82 -4.94 -5.73 3.06
N GLY A 83 -4.84 -6.19 1.80
CA GLY A 83 -4.95 -7.60 1.44
C GLY A 83 -6.33 -8.20 1.69
N ILE A 84 -7.39 -7.39 1.58
CA ILE A 84 -8.77 -7.85 1.72
C ILE A 84 -9.24 -8.34 0.35
N GLU A 85 -9.07 -9.63 0.10
CA GLU A 85 -9.34 -10.25 -1.19
C GLU A 85 -10.21 -11.50 -1.06
N PHE A 86 -10.98 -11.76 -2.12
CA PHE A 86 -11.84 -12.91 -2.26
C PHE A 86 -11.50 -13.62 -3.57
N GLU A 87 -11.06 -14.85 -3.49
CA GLU A 87 -10.71 -15.67 -4.65
C GLU A 87 -11.94 -16.00 -5.50
N ALA A 88 -11.81 -15.90 -6.81
CA ALA A 88 -12.88 -16.23 -7.75
C ALA A 88 -13.39 -17.67 -7.54
N GLY A 89 -14.70 -17.83 -7.38
CA GLY A 89 -15.34 -19.12 -7.16
C GLY A 89 -15.25 -19.66 -5.73
N SER A 90 -14.59 -18.97 -4.81
CA SER A 90 -14.59 -19.34 -3.38
C SER A 90 -15.97 -19.13 -2.74
N GLU A 91 -16.20 -19.80 -1.61
CA GLU A 91 -17.41 -19.63 -0.81
C GLU A 91 -17.54 -18.17 -0.33
N ASP A 92 -16.45 -17.57 0.14
CA ASP A 92 -16.43 -16.19 0.63
C ASP A 92 -16.71 -15.18 -0.48
N ALA A 93 -16.17 -15.38 -1.70
CA ALA A 93 -16.52 -14.57 -2.86
C ALA A 93 -18.01 -14.67 -3.19
N THR A 94 -18.58 -15.87 -3.13
CA THR A 94 -20.01 -16.11 -3.38
C THR A 94 -20.87 -15.39 -2.34
N ARG A 95 -20.54 -15.55 -1.05
CA ARG A 95 -21.24 -14.87 0.06
C ARG A 95 -21.18 -13.35 -0.07
N PHE A 96 -20.00 -12.80 -0.42
CA PHE A 96 -19.84 -11.37 -0.62
C PHE A 96 -20.65 -10.86 -1.83
N LEU A 97 -20.68 -11.60 -2.92
CA LEU A 97 -21.47 -11.27 -4.10
C LEU A 97 -22.98 -11.29 -3.79
N ASP A 98 -23.46 -12.27 -3.02
CA ASP A 98 -24.85 -12.34 -2.60
C ASP A 98 -25.22 -11.15 -1.68
N LEU A 99 -24.35 -10.80 -0.74
CA LEU A 99 -24.52 -9.60 0.08
C LEU A 99 -24.62 -8.34 -0.78
N MET A 100 -23.71 -8.19 -1.76
CA MET A 100 -23.71 -7.07 -2.70
C MET A 100 -25.00 -7.03 -3.52
N LYS A 101 -25.46 -8.18 -4.02
CA LYS A 101 -26.70 -8.31 -4.81
C LYS A 101 -27.92 -7.93 -3.98
N ASN A 102 -28.00 -8.38 -2.75
CA ASN A 102 -29.18 -8.18 -1.90
C ASN A 102 -29.26 -6.77 -1.31
N HIS A 103 -28.11 -6.17 -0.93
CA HIS A 103 -28.09 -4.89 -0.22
C HIS A 103 -27.53 -3.72 -1.03
N PHE A 104 -26.77 -3.99 -2.09
CA PHE A 104 -26.12 -2.98 -2.93
C PHE A 104 -26.32 -3.25 -4.43
N ASN A 105 -27.53 -3.63 -4.84
CA ASN A 105 -27.84 -4.11 -6.20
C ASN A 105 -27.32 -3.15 -7.30
N HIS A 106 -27.46 -1.84 -7.13
CA HIS A 106 -26.95 -0.85 -8.07
C HIS A 106 -25.41 -0.94 -8.25
N ARG A 107 -24.65 -1.30 -7.18
CA ARG A 107 -23.20 -1.51 -7.24
C ARG A 107 -22.87 -2.89 -7.78
N PHE A 108 -23.62 -3.90 -7.38
CA PHE A 108 -23.49 -5.27 -7.91
C PHE A 108 -23.64 -5.29 -9.43
N GLY A 109 -24.59 -4.55 -10.01
CA GLY A 109 -24.79 -4.46 -11.45
C GLY A 109 -23.59 -3.94 -12.26
N LYS A 110 -22.57 -3.39 -11.60
CA LYS A 110 -21.31 -2.99 -12.24
C LYS A 110 -20.32 -4.15 -12.37
N ILE A 111 -20.55 -5.27 -11.70
CA ILE A 111 -19.75 -6.48 -11.80
C ILE A 111 -20.18 -7.24 -13.06
N ARG A 112 -19.34 -7.18 -14.08
CA ARG A 112 -19.70 -7.68 -15.42
C ARG A 112 -19.79 -9.21 -15.48
N PHE A 113 -18.93 -9.92 -14.76
CA PHE A 113 -18.80 -11.38 -14.80
C PHE A 113 -18.79 -11.98 -13.38
N PRO A 114 -19.91 -11.94 -12.65
CA PRO A 114 -19.93 -12.28 -11.22
C PRO A 114 -19.56 -13.74 -10.91
N LYS A 115 -19.69 -14.65 -11.87
CA LYS A 115 -19.34 -16.07 -11.66
C LYS A 115 -17.84 -16.36 -11.66
N THR A 116 -17.03 -15.49 -12.23
CA THR A 116 -15.59 -15.71 -12.44
C THR A 116 -14.74 -14.55 -11.92
N VAL A 117 -15.35 -13.62 -11.18
CA VAL A 117 -14.63 -12.47 -10.65
C VAL A 117 -13.94 -12.78 -9.33
N GLY A 118 -12.66 -12.42 -9.21
CA GLY A 118 -12.03 -12.20 -7.92
C GLY A 118 -12.30 -10.77 -7.45
N LEU A 119 -12.43 -10.54 -6.16
CA LEU A 119 -12.80 -9.25 -5.60
C LEU A 119 -11.75 -8.79 -4.60
N GLY A 120 -11.52 -7.49 -4.53
CA GLY A 120 -10.68 -6.85 -3.53
C GLY A 120 -11.32 -5.59 -2.96
N ILE A 121 -11.14 -5.37 -1.67
CA ILE A 121 -11.57 -4.14 -0.99
C ILE A 121 -10.36 -3.25 -0.79
N LYS A 122 -10.48 -2.01 -1.23
CA LYS A 122 -9.48 -0.97 -1.09
C LYS A 122 -9.93 0.03 -0.02
N PRO A 123 -9.52 -0.14 1.26
CA PRO A 123 -9.80 0.84 2.31
C PRO A 123 -8.85 2.03 2.19
N VAL A 124 -9.36 3.23 2.39
CA VAL A 124 -8.58 4.46 2.56
C VAL A 124 -9.25 5.25 3.66
N SER A 125 -8.57 5.45 4.78
CA SER A 125 -9.11 6.17 5.94
C SER A 125 -8.58 7.60 6.03
N LYS A 126 -9.30 8.43 6.78
CA LYS A 126 -8.87 9.78 7.09
C LYS A 126 -7.60 9.77 7.94
N GLU A 127 -7.56 8.92 8.94
CA GLU A 127 -6.45 8.79 9.88
C GLU A 127 -5.18 8.31 9.16
N GLY A 128 -5.29 7.26 8.34
CA GLY A 128 -4.19 6.76 7.51
C GLY A 128 -3.66 7.82 6.55
N THR A 129 -4.57 8.55 5.90
CA THR A 129 -4.24 9.66 5.01
C THR A 129 -3.50 10.76 5.74
N GLN A 130 -4.03 11.22 6.88
CA GLN A 130 -3.46 12.34 7.62
C GLN A 130 -2.08 12.03 8.18
N ARG A 131 -1.85 10.82 8.73
CA ARG A 131 -0.52 10.45 9.25
C ARG A 131 0.53 10.40 8.15
N LEU A 132 0.20 9.83 6.98
CA LEU A 132 1.12 9.78 5.83
C LEU A 132 1.48 11.18 5.32
N VAL A 133 0.48 12.01 5.08
CA VAL A 133 0.66 13.37 4.54
C VAL A 133 1.36 14.27 5.54
N TRP A 134 1.03 14.16 6.83
CA TRP A 134 1.70 14.88 7.90
C TRP A 134 3.21 14.61 7.90
N ASP A 135 3.62 13.34 7.87
CA ASP A 135 5.04 12.98 7.85
C ASP A 135 5.75 13.48 6.59
N ALA A 136 5.08 13.42 5.43
CA ALA A 136 5.63 13.97 4.21
C ALA A 136 5.85 15.50 4.30
N ILE A 137 4.91 16.23 4.88
CA ILE A 137 5.03 17.68 5.11
C ILE A 137 6.15 17.97 6.10
N GLN A 138 6.19 17.26 7.25
CA GLN A 138 7.25 17.45 8.25
C GLN A 138 8.64 17.15 7.67
N TYR A 139 8.75 16.11 6.86
CA TYR A 139 9.99 15.79 6.16
C TYR A 139 10.39 16.93 5.19
N ALA A 140 9.45 17.43 4.41
CA ALA A 140 9.70 18.52 3.47
C ALA A 140 10.17 19.79 4.19
N VAL A 141 9.54 20.15 5.31
CA VAL A 141 9.95 21.32 6.13
C VAL A 141 11.36 21.13 6.69
N ARG A 142 11.64 19.99 7.34
CA ARG A 142 12.95 19.69 7.96
C ARG A 142 14.08 19.68 6.92
N ASN A 143 13.82 19.16 5.72
CA ASN A 143 14.80 19.03 4.66
C ASN A 143 14.77 20.20 3.66
N LYS A 144 13.99 21.25 3.93
CA LYS A 144 13.88 22.46 3.09
C LYS A 144 13.47 22.17 1.65
N HIS A 145 12.60 21.16 1.44
CA HIS A 145 12.01 20.90 0.13
C HIS A 145 11.02 22.01 -0.25
N LYS A 146 10.93 22.32 -1.52
CA LYS A 146 10.11 23.44 -2.03
C LYS A 146 8.61 23.16 -2.03
N SER A 147 8.22 21.90 -2.14
CA SER A 147 6.82 21.51 -2.27
C SER A 147 6.58 20.05 -1.87
N VAL A 148 5.33 19.75 -1.54
CA VAL A 148 4.80 18.39 -1.43
C VAL A 148 3.70 18.23 -2.47
N THR A 149 3.76 17.18 -3.28
CA THR A 149 2.78 16.88 -4.31
C THR A 149 1.97 15.66 -3.91
N LEU A 150 0.66 15.80 -3.80
CA LEU A 150 -0.26 14.68 -3.57
C LEU A 150 -0.56 13.99 -4.90
N VAL A 151 -0.25 12.70 -4.99
CA VAL A 151 -0.52 11.86 -6.17
C VAL A 151 -1.66 10.91 -5.88
N HIS A 152 -2.75 11.03 -6.63
CA HIS A 152 -3.97 10.27 -6.40
C HIS A 152 -4.80 10.11 -7.67
N LYS A 153 -5.74 9.13 -7.69
CA LYS A 153 -6.68 8.87 -8.79
C LYS A 153 -8.11 9.29 -8.44
N GLY A 154 -8.28 10.43 -7.78
CA GLY A 154 -9.54 10.91 -7.25
C GLY A 154 -10.60 11.31 -8.30
N ASN A 155 -10.23 11.44 -9.57
CA ASN A 155 -11.19 11.65 -10.65
C ASN A 155 -12.08 10.42 -10.93
N ILE A 156 -11.58 9.20 -10.63
CA ILE A 156 -12.30 7.92 -10.76
C ILE A 156 -12.76 7.41 -9.39
N MET A 157 -11.84 7.32 -8.42
CA MET A 157 -12.06 6.77 -7.09
C MET A 157 -12.42 7.90 -6.12
N LYS A 158 -13.63 8.44 -6.23
CA LYS A 158 -14.03 9.68 -5.52
C LYS A 158 -14.07 9.56 -4.00
N PHE A 159 -14.45 8.40 -3.48
CA PHE A 159 -14.66 8.17 -2.03
C PHE A 159 -13.46 7.57 -1.31
N THR A 160 -12.41 7.23 -2.04
CA THR A 160 -11.12 6.79 -1.51
C THR A 160 -10.06 7.82 -1.88
N GLU A 161 -9.52 7.78 -3.08
CA GLU A 161 -8.46 8.70 -3.53
C GLU A 161 -8.89 10.17 -3.59
N GLY A 162 -10.15 10.44 -3.94
CA GLY A 162 -10.69 11.79 -3.88
C GLY A 162 -10.85 12.29 -2.45
N ALA A 163 -11.24 11.41 -1.53
CA ALA A 163 -11.28 11.69 -0.11
C ALA A 163 -9.87 11.94 0.46
N PHE A 164 -8.88 11.11 0.10
CA PHE A 164 -7.47 11.32 0.43
C PHE A 164 -7.00 12.75 0.14
N LYS A 165 -7.36 13.29 -1.03
CA LYS A 165 -7.04 14.66 -1.38
C LYS A 165 -7.71 15.69 -0.48
N ASN A 166 -8.92 15.40 0.01
CA ASN A 166 -9.76 16.38 0.70
C ASN A 166 -9.55 16.41 2.22
N TRP A 167 -9.02 15.35 2.79
CA TRP A 167 -8.68 15.23 4.21
C TRP A 167 -7.37 15.92 4.53
#